data_903e26e85ed9e88044b6b2481b83ffa7
#
_entry.id   903e26e85ed9e88044b6b2481b83ffa7
#
_cell.length_a   1.000
_cell.length_b   1.000
_cell.length_c   1.000
_cell.angle_alpha   90.00
_cell.angle_beta   90.00
_cell.angle_gamma   90.00
#
_symmetry.space_group_name_H-M   'P 1'
#
loop_
_entity.id
_entity.type
_entity.pdbx_description
1 polymer ?
#
loop_
_entity_poly.entity_id
_entity_poly.type
_entity_poly.pdbx_seq_one_letter_code
_entity_poly.pdbx_strand_id
1 'polypeptide(L)'
;MAASLARGIDCMTDHRPRLNPNSAKYREQLWDACANPTTGFVHCNLCRGRVFAGEAWAESHIGVPAALGGDTVGIAHKRCNELDNNTFVTPFVAKTKRMRRKHVGADTPGLGKKSFSANRDKPLMKKLNGEVVRRPARGEKHRALMAKLHGEQA
;
A
#
# COMPACT_ATOMS: atom_id res chain seq x y z
N MET A 1 42.20 -11.08 20.16
CA MET A 1 41.48 -10.80 18.91
C MET A 1 40.06 -10.42 19.26
N ALA A 2 39.75 -9.12 19.27
CA ALA A 2 38.44 -8.62 19.66
C ALA A 2 37.58 -8.48 18.38
N ALA A 3 36.50 -9.24 18.31
CA ALA A 3 35.51 -9.12 17.25
C ALA A 3 34.77 -7.77 17.39
N SER A 4 35.06 -6.88 16.46
CA SER A 4 34.31 -5.62 16.28
C SER A 4 32.89 -5.96 15.84
N LEU A 5 31.95 -5.92 16.77
CA LEU A 5 30.52 -5.91 16.48
C LEU A 5 30.23 -4.65 15.69
N ALA A 6 29.94 -4.82 14.41
CA ALA A 6 29.41 -3.77 13.54
C ALA A 6 28.14 -3.24 14.18
N ARG A 7 28.22 -2.08 14.83
CA ARG A 7 27.04 -1.32 15.28
C ARG A 7 26.24 -0.98 14.05
N GLY A 8 25.02 -1.51 13.99
CA GLY A 8 24.04 -1.10 13.01
C GLY A 8 23.91 0.41 13.03
N ILE A 9 24.05 1.03 11.90
CA ILE A 9 23.93 2.47 11.73
C ILE A 9 22.45 2.78 11.92
N ASP A 10 22.07 3.21 13.13
CA ASP A 10 20.76 3.82 13.39
C ASP A 10 20.74 5.18 12.67
N CYS A 11 20.26 5.15 11.44
CA CYS A 11 20.08 6.34 10.65
C CYS A 11 18.84 7.08 11.17
N MET A 12 19.07 8.08 12.00
CA MET A 12 18.14 9.11 12.49
C MET A 12 16.88 8.68 13.24
N THR A 13 16.96 8.65 14.55
CA THR A 13 15.83 8.76 15.50
C THR A 13 15.71 10.20 16.04
N ASP A 14 15.64 11.21 15.19
CA ASP A 14 15.49 12.58 15.67
C ASP A 14 14.12 13.12 15.25
N HIS A 15 13.31 13.56 16.23
CA HIS A 15 11.98 14.17 16.08
C HIS A 15 12.04 15.58 15.43
N ARG A 16 12.85 15.74 14.39
CA ARG A 16 12.88 16.99 13.64
C ARG A 16 11.59 17.17 12.86
N PRO A 17 11.06 18.39 12.74
CA PRO A 17 9.90 18.65 11.91
C PRO A 17 10.18 18.11 10.50
N ARG A 18 9.29 17.25 10.00
CA ARG A 18 9.45 16.62 8.68
C ARG A 18 9.55 17.70 7.63
N LEU A 19 10.76 17.92 7.15
CA LEU A 19 10.97 18.71 5.93
C LEU A 19 10.28 17.97 4.79
N ASN A 20 9.82 18.73 3.80
CA ASN A 20 9.21 18.11 2.61
C ASN A 20 10.20 17.08 2.02
N PRO A 21 9.82 15.78 1.94
CA PRO A 21 10.73 14.72 1.47
C PRO A 21 11.20 14.91 0.03
N ASN A 22 10.54 15.80 -0.73
CA ASN A 22 10.93 16.16 -2.08
C ASN A 22 11.86 17.39 -2.15
N SER A 23 12.18 18.02 -1.02
CA SER A 23 13.10 19.17 -1.04
C SER A 23 14.55 18.70 -1.26
N ALA A 24 15.30 19.42 -2.10
CA ALA A 24 16.71 19.11 -2.35
C ALA A 24 17.51 19.07 -1.04
N LYS A 25 17.28 20.04 -0.17
CA LYS A 25 17.93 20.13 1.14
C LYS A 25 17.70 18.89 2.01
N TYR A 26 16.47 18.37 2.06
CA TYR A 26 16.16 17.15 2.80
C TYR A 26 16.89 15.94 2.20
N ARG A 27 16.91 15.85 0.88
CA ARG A 27 17.57 14.74 0.19
C ARG A 27 19.10 14.74 0.42
N GLU A 28 19.74 15.91 0.42
CA GLU A 28 21.14 16.06 0.78
C GLU A 28 21.40 15.63 2.22
N GLN A 29 20.62 16.12 3.17
CA GLN A 29 20.75 15.77 4.59
C GLN A 29 20.60 14.25 4.81
N LEU A 30 19.62 13.61 4.16
CA LEU A 30 19.41 12.18 4.26
C LEU A 30 20.57 11.39 3.64
N TRP A 31 21.09 11.88 2.52
CA TRP A 31 22.26 11.27 1.87
C TRP A 31 23.48 11.29 2.78
N ASP A 32 23.79 12.44 3.33
CA ASP A 32 24.94 12.63 4.23
C ASP A 32 24.79 11.81 5.51
N ALA A 33 23.58 11.75 6.07
CA ALA A 33 23.30 10.95 7.26
C ALA A 33 23.40 9.43 7.03
N CYS A 34 23.12 8.97 5.81
CA CYS A 34 23.20 7.55 5.44
C CYS A 34 24.58 7.17 4.85
N ALA A 35 25.47 8.14 4.63
CA ALA A 35 26.81 7.86 4.15
C ALA A 35 27.64 7.18 5.23
N ASN A 36 28.35 6.13 4.85
CA ASN A 36 29.29 5.45 5.77
C ASN A 36 30.43 6.41 6.12
N PRO A 37 30.67 6.69 7.40
CA PRO A 37 31.66 7.70 7.82
C PRO A 37 33.09 7.36 7.42
N THR A 38 33.40 6.08 7.18
CA THR A 38 34.76 5.64 6.80
C THR A 38 34.97 5.66 5.29
N THR A 39 33.95 5.27 4.52
CA THR A 39 34.07 5.10 3.06
C THR A 39 33.41 6.20 2.27
N GLY A 40 32.54 7.00 2.88
CA GLY A 40 31.70 8.00 2.23
C GLY A 40 30.61 7.43 1.32
N PHE A 41 30.49 6.10 1.25
CA PHE A 41 29.51 5.46 0.36
C PHE A 41 28.17 5.25 1.04
N VAL A 42 27.11 5.47 0.28
CA VAL A 42 25.74 5.14 0.69
C VAL A 42 25.38 3.74 0.20
N HIS A 43 24.75 2.96 1.05
CA HIS A 43 24.28 1.61 0.73
C HIS A 43 22.76 1.53 0.81
N CYS A 44 22.18 0.80 -0.12
CA CYS A 44 20.76 0.50 -0.11
C CYS A 44 20.41 -0.36 1.14
N ASN A 45 19.45 0.08 1.93
CA ASN A 45 19.03 -0.67 3.14
C ASN A 45 18.35 -2.00 2.82
N LEU A 46 17.84 -2.18 1.59
CA LEU A 46 17.15 -3.40 1.16
C LEU A 46 18.10 -4.44 0.55
N CYS A 47 18.85 -4.09 -0.48
CA CYS A 47 19.73 -5.04 -1.16
C CYS A 47 21.20 -4.98 -0.70
N ARG A 48 21.55 -4.02 0.17
CA ARG A 48 22.92 -3.77 0.66
C ARG A 48 23.93 -3.35 -0.41
N GLY A 49 23.52 -3.27 -1.66
CA GLY A 49 24.33 -2.75 -2.76
C GLY A 49 24.62 -1.26 -2.59
N ARG A 50 25.75 -0.81 -3.17
CA ARG A 50 26.12 0.61 -3.18
C ARG A 50 25.14 1.41 -4.05
N VAL A 51 24.74 2.57 -3.57
CA VAL A 51 23.98 3.55 -4.35
C VAL A 51 24.94 4.57 -4.91
N PHE A 52 24.97 4.75 -6.22
CA PHE A 52 25.89 5.67 -6.89
C PHE A 52 25.29 7.07 -7.00
N ALA A 53 26.17 8.08 -7.00
CA ALA A 53 25.75 9.45 -7.27
C ALA A 53 25.12 9.53 -8.67
N GLY A 54 23.92 10.15 -8.73
CA GLY A 54 23.13 10.23 -9.97
C GLY A 54 22.19 9.04 -10.23
N GLU A 55 22.30 7.96 -9.46
CA GLU A 55 21.37 6.84 -9.53
C GLU A 55 20.01 7.23 -8.90
N ALA A 56 18.91 6.66 -9.44
CA ALA A 56 17.59 6.90 -8.90
C ALA A 56 17.42 6.16 -7.57
N TRP A 57 17.27 6.92 -6.49
CA TRP A 57 17.04 6.41 -5.16
C TRP A 57 15.79 7.00 -4.52
N ALA A 58 15.29 6.34 -3.51
CA ALA A 58 14.13 6.76 -2.73
C ALA A 58 14.38 6.61 -1.23
N GLU A 59 13.67 7.41 -0.43
CA GLU A 59 13.55 7.21 1.00
C GLU A 59 12.81 5.88 1.25
N SER A 60 13.32 5.08 2.16
CA SER A 60 12.73 3.81 2.55
C SER A 60 12.66 3.73 4.07
N HIS A 61 11.51 3.29 4.60
CA HIS A 61 11.33 3.11 6.04
C HIS A 61 11.92 1.77 6.48
N ILE A 62 12.70 1.82 7.57
CA ILE A 62 13.36 0.64 8.13
C ILE A 62 12.48 0.06 9.23
N GLY A 63 12.13 -1.22 9.12
CA GLY A 63 11.32 -1.95 10.10
C GLY A 63 9.84 -1.64 10.01
N VAL A 64 9.40 -0.48 10.48
CA VAL A 64 7.97 -0.11 10.49
C VAL A 64 7.64 0.84 9.35
N PRO A 65 6.62 0.54 8.50
CA PRO A 65 6.20 1.46 7.46
C PRO A 65 5.68 2.80 7.99
N ALA A 66 5.90 3.91 7.27
CA ALA A 66 5.41 5.24 7.62
C ALA A 66 3.91 5.26 7.92
N ALA A 67 3.11 4.52 7.15
CA ALA A 67 1.66 4.42 7.32
C ALA A 67 1.22 3.79 8.66
N LEU A 68 2.15 3.19 9.40
CA LEU A 68 1.96 2.60 10.72
C LEU A 68 2.74 3.34 11.81
N GLY A 69 3.32 4.50 11.50
CA GLY A 69 4.04 5.36 12.44
C GLY A 69 5.54 5.08 12.53
N GLY A 70 6.14 4.43 11.51
CA GLY A 70 7.58 4.26 11.46
C GLY A 70 8.30 5.58 11.18
N ASP A 71 9.32 5.89 11.97
CA ASP A 71 10.10 7.13 11.90
C ASP A 71 11.53 6.91 11.39
N THR A 72 12.03 5.68 11.47
CA THR A 72 13.37 5.35 10.99
C THR A 72 13.39 5.26 9.48
N VAL A 73 14.20 6.10 8.86
CA VAL A 73 14.34 6.18 7.40
C VAL A 73 15.77 5.88 6.96
N GLY A 74 15.89 5.38 5.74
CA GLY A 74 17.15 5.12 5.09
C GLY A 74 17.04 5.33 3.58
N ILE A 75 18.12 5.05 2.87
CA ILE A 75 18.17 5.14 1.41
C ILE A 75 18.05 3.76 0.79
N ALA A 76 17.24 3.64 -0.25
CA ALA A 76 17.15 2.46 -1.09
C ALA A 76 17.20 2.84 -2.57
N HIS A 77 17.70 1.94 -3.43
CA HIS A 77 17.47 2.09 -4.86
C HIS A 77 15.97 2.21 -5.13
N LYS A 78 15.58 3.09 -6.03
CA LYS A 78 14.17 3.29 -6.36
C LYS A 78 13.47 1.98 -6.71
N ARG A 79 14.11 1.14 -7.54
CA ARG A 79 13.60 -0.18 -7.92
C ARG A 79 13.44 -1.14 -6.73
N CYS A 80 14.40 -1.16 -5.81
CA CYS A 80 14.32 -2.00 -4.60
C CYS A 80 13.14 -1.56 -3.71
N ASN A 81 12.99 -0.25 -3.51
CA ASN A 81 11.89 0.30 -2.72
C ASN A 81 10.52 0.04 -3.35
N GLU A 82 10.39 0.16 -4.65
CA GLU A 82 9.14 -0.15 -5.37
C GLU A 82 8.79 -1.64 -5.25
N LEU A 83 9.78 -2.53 -5.39
CA LEU A 83 9.58 -3.96 -5.24
C LEU A 83 9.13 -4.31 -3.81
N ASP A 84 9.82 -3.79 -2.79
CA ASP A 84 9.49 -4.01 -1.39
C ASP A 84 8.09 -3.48 -1.05
N ASN A 85 7.76 -2.26 -1.49
CA ASN A 85 6.45 -1.67 -1.30
C ASN A 85 5.33 -2.51 -1.90
N ASN A 86 5.51 -3.04 -3.10
CA ASN A 86 4.50 -3.84 -3.77
C ASN A 86 4.35 -5.24 -3.16
N THR A 87 5.47 -5.85 -2.75
CA THR A 87 5.50 -7.24 -2.31
C THR A 87 5.17 -7.40 -0.83
N PHE A 88 5.67 -6.49 0.02
CA PHE A 88 5.57 -6.63 1.48
C PHE A 88 4.81 -5.48 2.14
N VAL A 89 5.21 -4.23 1.90
CA VAL A 89 4.71 -3.08 2.67
C VAL A 89 3.22 -2.86 2.43
N THR A 90 2.79 -2.79 1.18
CA THR A 90 1.38 -2.52 0.85
C THR A 90 0.43 -3.61 1.36
N PRO A 91 0.67 -4.91 1.14
CA PRO A 91 -0.15 -5.99 1.70
C PRO A 91 -0.14 -5.99 3.24
N PHE A 92 1.02 -5.75 3.86
CA PHE A 92 1.15 -5.71 5.32
C PHE A 92 0.34 -4.57 5.93
N VAL A 93 0.46 -3.35 5.40
CA VAL A 93 -0.30 -2.17 5.85
C VAL A 93 -1.80 -2.40 5.66
N ALA A 94 -2.22 -2.97 4.53
CA ALA A 94 -3.62 -3.27 4.27
C ALA A 94 -4.18 -4.30 5.27
N LYS A 95 -3.41 -5.35 5.58
CA LYS A 95 -3.77 -6.36 6.58
C LYS A 95 -3.90 -5.74 7.97
N THR A 96 -2.92 -4.94 8.38
CA THR A 96 -2.90 -4.28 9.70
C THR A 96 -4.08 -3.32 9.86
N LYS A 97 -4.35 -2.48 8.85
CA LYS A 97 -5.51 -1.58 8.85
C LYS A 97 -6.84 -2.35 8.96
N ARG A 98 -6.96 -3.50 8.29
CA ARG A 98 -8.14 -4.36 8.37
C ARG A 98 -8.31 -4.95 9.77
N MET A 99 -7.21 -5.46 10.36
CA MET A 99 -7.21 -6.00 11.72
C MET A 99 -7.61 -4.92 12.73
N ARG A 100 -7.00 -3.73 12.64
CA ARG A 100 -7.33 -2.59 13.50
C ARG A 100 -8.81 -2.21 13.40
N ARG A 101 -9.38 -2.14 12.19
CA ARG A 101 -10.81 -1.85 11.99
C ARG A 101 -11.71 -2.86 12.68
N LYS A 102 -11.38 -4.16 12.58
CA LYS A 102 -12.12 -5.21 13.29
C LYS A 102 -12.01 -5.02 14.80
N HIS A 103 -10.81 -4.75 15.31
CA HIS A 103 -10.57 -4.62 16.74
C HIS A 103 -11.33 -3.44 17.37
N VAL A 104 -11.37 -2.30 16.69
CA VAL A 104 -12.12 -1.12 17.15
C VAL A 104 -13.61 -1.16 16.80
N GLY A 105 -14.11 -2.27 16.26
CA GLY A 105 -15.52 -2.40 15.89
C GLY A 105 -15.98 -1.53 14.71
N ALA A 106 -15.05 -0.90 14.00
CA ALA A 106 -15.36 -0.01 12.88
C ALA A 106 -15.91 -0.76 11.65
N ASP A 107 -15.79 -2.08 11.62
CA ASP A 107 -16.36 -2.95 10.58
C ASP A 107 -17.75 -3.48 10.98
N THR A 108 -18.39 -2.93 12.04
CA THR A 108 -19.74 -3.32 12.45
C THR A 108 -20.71 -3.05 11.31
N PRO A 109 -21.57 -4.02 10.94
CA PRO A 109 -22.58 -3.81 9.92
C PRO A 109 -23.52 -2.69 10.37
N GLY A 110 -23.48 -1.55 9.72
CA GLY A 110 -24.30 -0.37 10.06
C GLY A 110 -23.61 0.97 9.92
N LEU A 111 -22.29 1.05 10.10
CA LEU A 111 -21.52 2.27 9.91
C LEU A 111 -20.83 2.29 8.53
N GLY A 112 -21.54 2.71 7.52
CA GLY A 112 -20.98 3.21 6.27
C GLY A 112 -20.71 2.23 5.14
N LYS A 113 -20.85 0.92 5.29
CA LYS A 113 -20.97 0.04 4.12
C LYS A 113 -22.39 0.14 3.61
N LYS A 114 -22.60 0.98 2.59
CA LYS A 114 -23.77 0.78 1.72
C LYS A 114 -23.67 -0.66 1.24
N SER A 115 -24.42 -1.55 1.88
CA SER A 115 -24.47 -2.96 1.55
C SER A 115 -24.69 -3.04 0.03
N PHE A 116 -24.01 -4.00 -0.63
CA PHE A 116 -24.28 -4.31 -2.03
C PHE A 116 -25.79 -4.59 -2.26
N SER A 117 -26.53 -4.92 -1.19
CA SER A 117 -27.97 -5.04 -1.18
C SER A 117 -28.71 -3.72 -1.35
N ALA A 118 -28.17 -2.58 -0.88
CA ALA A 118 -28.82 -1.27 -1.03
C ALA A 118 -29.04 -0.86 -2.50
N ASN A 119 -28.30 -1.47 -3.43
CA ASN A 119 -28.53 -1.29 -4.86
C ASN A 119 -29.52 -2.31 -5.46
N ARG A 120 -29.92 -3.36 -4.71
CA ARG A 120 -30.87 -4.38 -5.21
C ARG A 120 -32.29 -3.84 -5.31
N ASP A 121 -32.64 -2.91 -4.45
CA ASP A 121 -34.01 -2.37 -4.37
C ASP A 121 -34.21 -1.16 -5.31
N LYS A 122 -33.15 -0.72 -5.99
CA LYS A 122 -33.28 0.33 -7.02
C LYS A 122 -33.92 -0.27 -8.28
N PRO A 123 -35.06 0.30 -8.74
CA PRO A 123 -35.79 -0.24 -9.87
C PRO A 123 -35.03 -0.11 -11.20
N LEU A 124 -34.02 0.76 -11.26
CA LEU A 124 -33.26 1.06 -12.47
C LEU A 124 -31.77 0.68 -12.29
N MET A 125 -31.15 0.22 -13.36
CA MET A 125 -29.70 -0.03 -13.48
C MET A 125 -29.17 0.60 -14.74
N LYS A 126 -27.93 1.11 -14.68
CA LYS A 126 -27.21 1.65 -15.83
C LYS A 126 -26.29 0.55 -16.39
N LYS A 127 -26.42 0.25 -17.67
CA LYS A 127 -25.52 -0.66 -18.39
C LYS A 127 -24.19 0.02 -18.69
N LEU A 128 -23.17 -0.75 -19.06
CA LEU A 128 -21.84 -0.23 -19.45
C LEU A 128 -21.88 0.71 -20.65
N ASN A 129 -22.86 0.54 -21.54
CA ASN A 129 -23.10 1.43 -22.69
C ASN A 129 -23.83 2.73 -22.34
N GLY A 130 -24.08 2.98 -21.05
CA GLY A 130 -24.76 4.17 -20.56
C GLY A 130 -26.30 4.09 -20.52
N GLU A 131 -26.88 3.08 -21.15
CA GLU A 131 -28.34 2.86 -21.18
C GLU A 131 -28.88 2.57 -19.77
N VAL A 132 -30.00 3.21 -19.42
CA VAL A 132 -30.69 2.98 -18.14
C VAL A 132 -31.86 2.04 -18.37
N VAL A 133 -31.81 0.87 -17.75
CA VAL A 133 -32.83 -0.17 -17.91
C VAL A 133 -33.44 -0.53 -16.56
N ARG A 134 -34.66 -1.04 -16.58
CA ARG A 134 -35.31 -1.61 -15.39
C ARG A 134 -34.54 -2.84 -14.93
N ARG A 135 -34.25 -2.90 -13.65
CA ARG A 135 -33.64 -4.09 -13.04
C ARG A 135 -34.66 -5.23 -13.04
N PRO A 136 -34.33 -6.41 -13.57
CA PRO A 136 -35.23 -7.55 -13.51
C PRO A 136 -35.50 -7.95 -12.06
N ALA A 137 -36.70 -8.36 -11.75
CA ALA A 137 -37.10 -8.83 -10.44
C ALA A 137 -36.29 -10.09 -10.04
N ARG A 138 -36.13 -10.30 -8.73
CA ARG A 138 -35.40 -11.47 -8.24
C ARG A 138 -36.01 -12.76 -8.77
N GLY A 139 -35.24 -13.56 -9.46
CA GLY A 139 -35.68 -14.82 -10.10
C GLY A 139 -36.28 -14.67 -11.49
N GLU A 140 -36.53 -13.46 -12.00
CA GLU A 140 -37.06 -13.25 -13.35
C GLU A 140 -36.11 -13.78 -14.43
N LYS A 141 -34.82 -13.56 -14.31
CA LYS A 141 -33.80 -14.11 -15.20
C LYS A 141 -33.77 -15.63 -15.19
N HIS A 142 -33.91 -16.23 -14.01
CA HIS A 142 -33.97 -17.69 -13.88
C HIS A 142 -35.22 -18.25 -14.52
N ARG A 143 -36.40 -17.62 -14.28
CA ARG A 143 -37.65 -18.02 -14.93
C ARG A 143 -37.59 -17.89 -16.45
N ALA A 144 -37.03 -16.80 -16.95
CA ALA A 144 -36.84 -16.59 -18.40
C ALA A 144 -35.90 -17.62 -19.01
N LEU A 145 -34.83 -18.01 -18.30
CA LEU A 145 -33.92 -19.05 -18.74
C LEU A 145 -34.61 -20.43 -18.76
N MET A 146 -35.36 -20.79 -17.71
CA MET A 146 -36.12 -22.03 -17.64
C MET A 146 -37.19 -22.12 -18.72
N ALA A 147 -37.89 -21.01 -18.99
CA ALA A 147 -38.89 -20.94 -20.06
C ALA A 147 -38.28 -21.21 -21.45
N LYS A 148 -37.07 -20.67 -21.71
CA LYS A 148 -36.34 -20.97 -22.96
C LYS A 148 -35.93 -22.42 -23.07
N LEU A 149 -35.44 -23.03 -21.99
CA LEU A 149 -35.02 -24.44 -22.00
C LEU A 149 -36.22 -25.41 -22.17
N HIS A 150 -37.38 -25.05 -21.65
CA HIS A 150 -38.61 -25.88 -21.80
C HIS A 150 -39.40 -25.54 -23.07
N GLY A 151 -39.21 -24.36 -23.69
CA GLY A 151 -39.88 -23.96 -24.91
C GLY A 151 -39.29 -24.54 -26.20
N GLU A 152 -38.10 -25.11 -26.11
CA GLU A 152 -37.41 -25.76 -27.25
C GLU A 152 -37.79 -27.24 -27.43
N GLN A 153 -38.71 -27.77 -26.59
CA GLN A 153 -39.19 -29.17 -26.62
C GLN A 153 -40.64 -29.34 -27.08
N ALA A 154 -41.23 -28.28 -27.71
CA ALA A 154 -42.56 -28.36 -28.27
C ALA A 154 -42.55 -28.32 -29.79
#